data_94d663f5f730d5bb4233b39e90c3ce99
#
_entry.id   94d663f5f730d5bb4233b39e90c3ce99
#
_cell.length_a   1.000
_cell.length_b   1.000
_cell.length_c   1.000
_cell.angle_alpha   90.00
_cell.angle_beta   90.00
_cell.angle_gamma   90.00
#
_symmetry.space_group_name_H-M   'P 1'
#
loop_
_entity.id
_entity.type
_entity.pdbx_description
1 polymer ?
#
loop_
_entity_poly.entity_id
_entity_poly.type
_entity_poly.pdbx_seq_one_letter_code
_entity_poly.pdbx_strand_id
1 'polypeptide(L)'
;MPFDKYTKEVWKGSVITSPLPPTLVTCGTEEKPNVFTVAWTGILCTQPPVTYISVRPERYSYALISETGEFVINLATEQLVKAVDLCGVKSGRNVDKFELTGLTREKAAAVSAPIIAECPVNIECKVRDKISLGTHDVFVADILKIDAAKELLDEKGRLALEKAGLLAYAHGDYFALGKRLGNFGFSVRKKNKKRKKH
;
A
#
# COMPACT_ATOMS: atom_id res chain seq x y z
N MET A 1 -12.06 31.49 2.50
CA MET A 1 -13.35 31.21 3.14
C MET A 1 -13.05 30.66 4.53
N PRO A 2 -13.85 30.97 5.56
CA PRO A 2 -13.68 30.33 6.87
C PRO A 2 -13.92 28.81 6.73
N PHE A 3 -13.18 28.03 7.49
CA PHE A 3 -13.43 26.59 7.58
C PHE A 3 -14.68 26.34 8.42
N ASP A 4 -15.50 25.40 8.00
CA ASP A 4 -16.62 24.94 8.80
C ASP A 4 -16.11 24.32 10.10
N LYS A 5 -16.77 24.64 11.20
CA LYS A 5 -16.47 24.08 12.52
C LYS A 5 -17.44 22.94 12.78
N TYR A 6 -16.89 21.79 13.19
CA TYR A 6 -17.69 20.64 13.57
C TYR A 6 -17.92 20.63 15.09
N THR A 7 -19.13 20.27 15.52
CA THR A 7 -19.38 19.86 16.90
C THR A 7 -18.75 18.50 17.15
N LYS A 8 -18.06 18.32 18.26
CA LYS A 8 -17.29 17.10 18.59
C LYS A 8 -17.96 16.32 19.71
N GLU A 9 -18.02 15.00 19.56
CA GLU A 9 -18.31 14.08 20.66
C GLU A 9 -17.02 13.37 21.09
N VAL A 10 -16.90 13.07 22.38
CA VAL A 10 -15.71 12.41 22.95
C VAL A 10 -15.97 10.90 23.00
N TRP A 11 -15.15 10.15 22.29
CA TRP A 11 -15.20 8.68 22.25
C TRP A 11 -14.03 8.06 23.01
N LYS A 12 -14.18 6.78 23.37
CA LYS A 12 -13.05 5.97 23.84
C LYS A 12 -12.00 5.85 22.74
N GLY A 13 -10.73 5.65 23.12
CA GLY A 13 -9.65 5.39 22.18
C GLY A 13 -9.99 4.21 21.25
N SER A 14 -9.85 4.41 19.95
CA SER A 14 -10.17 3.44 18.90
C SER A 14 -9.27 3.64 17.68
N VAL A 15 -9.27 2.64 16.77
CA VAL A 15 -8.48 2.64 15.53
C VAL A 15 -9.27 3.31 14.40
N ILE A 16 -9.13 4.63 14.27
CA ILE A 16 -9.91 5.42 13.30
C ILE A 16 -9.06 6.29 12.35
N THR A 17 -7.76 6.09 12.33
CA THR A 17 -6.90 6.83 11.38
C THR A 17 -7.29 6.48 9.95
N SER A 18 -7.76 7.47 9.20
CA SER A 18 -8.27 7.30 7.82
C SER A 18 -8.02 8.55 6.99
N PRO A 19 -7.91 8.45 5.64
CA PRO A 19 -7.94 7.22 4.86
C PRO A 19 -6.61 6.44 4.93
N LEU A 20 -6.68 5.13 4.69
CA LEU A 20 -5.52 4.22 4.63
C LEU A 20 -5.37 3.66 3.21
N PRO A 21 -4.15 3.26 2.78
CA PRO A 21 -3.95 2.56 1.51
C PRO A 21 -4.28 1.07 1.68
N PRO A 22 -5.34 0.52 1.07
CA PRO A 22 -5.56 -0.92 1.08
C PRO A 22 -4.67 -1.57 0.02
N THR A 23 -3.61 -2.25 0.45
CA THR A 23 -2.63 -2.87 -0.43
C THR A 23 -2.81 -4.38 -0.51
N LEU A 24 -2.44 -5.00 -1.64
CA LEU A 24 -2.29 -6.43 -1.76
C LEU A 24 -0.86 -6.81 -1.38
N VAL A 25 -0.69 -7.53 -0.28
CA VAL A 25 0.64 -7.99 0.15
C VAL A 25 0.83 -9.44 -0.24
N THR A 26 1.87 -9.72 -1.01
CA THR A 26 2.28 -11.07 -1.37
C THR A 26 3.40 -11.56 -0.46
N CYS A 27 3.43 -12.85 -0.17
CA CYS A 27 4.40 -13.49 0.73
C CYS A 27 4.54 -14.98 0.39
N GLY A 28 5.50 -15.64 1.03
CA GLY A 28 5.88 -17.03 0.73
C GLY A 28 6.91 -17.09 -0.40
N THR A 29 6.95 -18.22 -1.13
CA THR A 29 7.85 -18.42 -2.25
C THR A 29 7.08 -18.59 -3.57
N GLU A 30 7.79 -18.75 -4.69
CA GLU A 30 7.16 -19.07 -6.00
C GLU A 30 6.32 -20.35 -5.95
N GLU A 31 6.76 -21.36 -5.18
CA GLU A 31 6.07 -22.66 -5.05
C GLU A 31 4.90 -22.61 -4.07
N LYS A 32 4.99 -21.76 -3.07
CA LYS A 32 3.96 -21.60 -2.01
C LYS A 32 3.62 -20.14 -1.76
N PRO A 33 3.10 -19.44 -2.76
CA PRO A 33 2.76 -18.04 -2.63
C PRO A 33 1.42 -17.85 -1.94
N ASN A 34 1.27 -16.70 -1.29
CA ASN A 34 -0.03 -16.24 -0.81
C ASN A 34 -0.16 -14.73 -1.00
N VAL A 35 -1.39 -14.25 -1.06
CA VAL A 35 -1.74 -12.82 -1.10
C VAL A 35 -2.79 -12.52 -0.05
N PHE A 36 -2.69 -11.35 0.59
CA PHE A 36 -3.69 -10.86 1.54
C PHE A 36 -3.74 -9.34 1.56
N THR A 37 -4.85 -8.77 1.99
CA THR A 37 -5.02 -7.33 2.06
C THR A 37 -4.51 -6.77 3.38
N VAL A 38 -3.72 -5.71 3.29
CA VAL A 38 -3.21 -4.94 4.42
C VAL A 38 -3.51 -3.47 4.18
N ALA A 39 -4.26 -2.85 5.10
CA ALA A 39 -4.45 -1.41 5.14
C ALA A 39 -3.54 -0.73 6.16
N TRP A 40 -3.01 -1.47 7.14
CA TRP A 40 -2.13 -0.93 8.17
C TRP A 40 -0.67 -1.05 7.75
N THR A 41 -0.28 -0.13 6.87
CA THR A 41 1.05 0.00 6.27
C THR A 41 1.38 1.47 6.03
N GLY A 42 2.66 1.79 5.89
CA GLY A 42 3.12 3.15 5.65
C GLY A 42 4.64 3.27 5.62
N ILE A 43 5.14 4.48 5.46
CA ILE A 43 6.57 4.78 5.43
C ILE A 43 7.04 5.16 6.83
N LEU A 44 8.13 4.53 7.29
CA LEU A 44 8.76 4.83 8.58
C LEU A 44 10.00 5.72 8.43
N CYS A 45 10.80 5.51 7.37
CA CYS A 45 12.04 6.25 7.15
C CYS A 45 12.33 6.39 5.66
N THR A 46 12.99 7.48 5.26
CA THR A 46 13.38 7.74 3.88
C THR A 46 14.83 7.37 3.57
N GLN A 47 15.71 7.44 4.57
CA GLN A 47 17.13 7.08 4.46
C GLN A 47 17.61 6.38 5.74
N PRO A 48 17.75 5.04 5.72
CA PRO A 48 17.39 4.13 4.63
C PRO A 48 15.88 4.08 4.40
N PRO A 49 15.40 3.64 3.20
CA PRO A 49 13.97 3.51 2.94
C PRO A 49 13.38 2.34 3.73
N VAL A 50 12.49 2.64 4.67
CA VAL A 50 11.87 1.66 5.59
C VAL A 50 10.36 1.81 5.58
N THR A 51 9.68 0.68 5.48
CA THR A 51 8.23 0.53 5.54
C THR A 51 7.82 -0.45 6.64
N TYR A 52 6.51 -0.65 6.80
CA TYR A 52 5.97 -1.66 7.70
C TYR A 52 4.65 -2.21 7.18
N ILE A 53 4.31 -3.39 7.68
CA ILE A 53 2.96 -3.94 7.66
C ILE A 53 2.60 -4.42 9.07
N SER A 54 1.35 -4.17 9.50
CA SER A 54 0.85 -4.64 10.78
C SER A 54 -0.11 -5.81 10.54
N VAL A 55 0.22 -6.99 11.07
CA VAL A 55 -0.43 -8.25 10.75
C VAL A 55 -0.80 -9.00 12.01
N ARG A 56 -2.01 -9.59 12.03
CA ARG A 56 -2.43 -10.46 13.12
C ARG A 56 -1.72 -11.81 13.04
N PRO A 57 -1.21 -12.37 14.16
CA PRO A 57 -0.50 -13.66 14.17
C PRO A 57 -1.33 -14.84 13.66
N GLU A 58 -2.67 -14.82 13.79
CA GLU A 58 -3.56 -15.87 13.30
C GLU A 58 -3.75 -15.88 11.77
N ARG A 59 -3.32 -14.82 11.04
CA ARG A 59 -3.37 -14.79 9.58
C ARG A 59 -2.42 -15.81 8.98
N TYR A 60 -2.85 -16.53 7.96
CA TYR A 60 -2.02 -17.51 7.25
C TYR A 60 -0.71 -16.90 6.73
N SER A 61 -0.77 -15.67 6.21
CA SER A 61 0.39 -14.93 5.70
C SER A 61 1.44 -14.64 6.77
N TYR A 62 1.04 -14.53 8.05
CA TYR A 62 1.96 -14.23 9.15
C TYR A 62 3.07 -15.29 9.27
N ALA A 63 2.69 -16.58 9.22
CA ALA A 63 3.66 -17.67 9.27
C ALA A 63 4.62 -17.63 8.07
N LEU A 64 4.09 -17.40 6.86
CA LEU A 64 4.90 -17.31 5.64
C LEU A 64 5.90 -16.15 5.69
N ILE A 65 5.49 -14.98 6.15
CA ILE A 65 6.39 -13.82 6.31
C ILE A 65 7.43 -14.09 7.41
N SER A 66 7.02 -14.71 8.51
CA SER A 66 7.96 -15.04 9.60
C SER A 66 9.01 -16.07 9.18
N GLU A 67 8.67 -16.99 8.28
CA GLU A 67 9.55 -18.02 7.74
C GLU A 67 10.53 -17.46 6.72
N THR A 68 10.05 -16.68 5.74
CA THR A 68 10.87 -16.15 4.64
C THR A 68 11.60 -14.87 5.00
N GLY A 69 11.06 -14.07 5.93
CA GLY A 69 11.55 -12.72 6.20
C GLY A 69 11.28 -11.73 5.04
N GLU A 70 10.38 -12.07 4.11
CA GLU A 70 10.19 -11.31 2.87
C GLU A 70 8.71 -11.14 2.53
N PHE A 71 8.38 -10.02 1.89
CA PHE A 71 7.06 -9.76 1.32
C PHE A 71 7.12 -8.67 0.25
N VAL A 72 6.06 -8.53 -0.56
CA VAL A 72 5.91 -7.43 -1.51
C VAL A 72 4.62 -6.67 -1.19
N ILE A 73 4.68 -5.35 -1.14
CA ILE A 73 3.52 -4.48 -1.07
C ILE A 73 3.15 -4.07 -2.49
N ASN A 74 2.00 -4.56 -2.99
CA ASN A 74 1.51 -4.25 -4.32
C ASN A 74 0.40 -3.19 -4.19
N LEU A 75 0.59 -2.00 -4.78
CA LEU A 75 -0.37 -0.90 -4.71
C LEU A 75 -1.58 -1.22 -5.60
N ALA A 76 -2.74 -1.36 -4.98
CA ALA A 76 -3.97 -1.74 -5.67
C ALA A 76 -4.70 -0.54 -6.26
N THR A 77 -5.32 -0.75 -7.43
CA THR A 77 -6.13 0.24 -8.15
C THR A 77 -7.63 0.02 -7.93
N GLU A 78 -8.46 0.99 -8.34
CA GLU A 78 -9.92 0.89 -8.33
C GLU A 78 -10.44 -0.37 -9.02
N GLN A 79 -9.77 -0.81 -10.10
CA GLN A 79 -10.14 -2.01 -10.86
C GLN A 79 -9.96 -3.30 -10.04
N LEU A 80 -9.06 -3.27 -9.06
CA LEU A 80 -8.74 -4.41 -8.20
C LEU A 80 -9.54 -4.46 -6.90
N VAL A 81 -10.52 -3.55 -6.69
CA VAL A 81 -11.26 -3.45 -5.42
C VAL A 81 -11.88 -4.78 -4.97
N LYS A 82 -12.44 -5.58 -5.89
CA LYS A 82 -13.01 -6.90 -5.56
C LYS A 82 -11.94 -7.89 -5.10
N ALA A 83 -10.77 -7.89 -5.74
CA ALA A 83 -9.64 -8.73 -5.34
C ALA A 83 -9.08 -8.30 -3.98
N VAL A 84 -9.00 -6.99 -3.73
CA VAL A 84 -8.59 -6.42 -2.44
C VAL A 84 -9.51 -6.89 -1.32
N ASP A 85 -10.83 -6.77 -1.50
CA ASP A 85 -11.82 -7.20 -0.50
C ASP A 85 -11.72 -8.71 -0.26
N LEU A 86 -11.76 -9.52 -1.32
CA LEU A 86 -11.68 -10.97 -1.25
C LEU A 86 -10.40 -11.44 -0.52
N CYS A 87 -9.24 -10.89 -0.87
CA CYS A 87 -7.97 -11.22 -0.25
C CYS A 87 -7.89 -10.84 1.23
N GLY A 88 -8.67 -9.84 1.66
CA GLY A 88 -8.81 -9.44 3.06
C GLY A 88 -9.69 -10.39 3.88
N VAL A 89 -10.73 -10.96 3.26
CA VAL A 89 -11.75 -11.80 3.92
C VAL A 89 -11.37 -13.28 3.91
N LYS A 90 -10.96 -13.83 2.76
CA LYS A 90 -10.66 -15.27 2.61
C LYS A 90 -9.28 -15.61 3.17
N SER A 91 -9.14 -16.83 3.68
CA SER A 91 -7.87 -17.37 4.18
C SER A 91 -7.17 -18.22 3.10
N GLY A 92 -5.86 -17.99 2.89
CA GLY A 92 -5.03 -18.84 2.03
C GLY A 92 -4.81 -20.26 2.54
N ARG A 93 -5.29 -20.61 3.76
CA ARG A 93 -5.34 -22.00 4.23
C ARG A 93 -6.38 -22.82 3.46
N ASN A 94 -7.43 -22.19 2.98
CA ASN A 94 -8.61 -22.87 2.46
C ASN A 94 -8.78 -22.70 0.95
N VAL A 95 -8.15 -21.68 0.35
CA VAL A 95 -8.31 -21.33 -1.08
C VAL A 95 -7.02 -20.78 -1.66
N ASP A 96 -6.75 -21.08 -2.94
CA ASP A 96 -5.78 -20.31 -3.72
C ASP A 96 -6.41 -18.98 -4.12
N LYS A 97 -5.89 -17.89 -3.58
CA LYS A 97 -6.44 -16.57 -3.82
C LYS A 97 -6.03 -16.00 -5.18
N PHE A 98 -4.91 -16.41 -5.74
CA PHE A 98 -4.51 -16.02 -7.09
C PHE A 98 -5.46 -16.61 -8.13
N GLU A 99 -5.75 -17.91 -8.02
CA GLU A 99 -6.74 -18.58 -8.87
C GLU A 99 -8.14 -17.93 -8.70
N LEU A 100 -8.56 -17.70 -7.46
CA LEU A 100 -9.90 -17.17 -7.17
C LEU A 100 -10.10 -15.73 -7.63
N THR A 101 -9.03 -14.92 -7.69
CA THR A 101 -9.10 -13.50 -8.11
C THR A 101 -8.68 -13.27 -9.56
N GLY A 102 -8.00 -14.25 -10.18
CA GLY A 102 -7.38 -14.12 -11.50
C GLY A 102 -6.14 -13.22 -11.52
N LEU A 103 -5.53 -12.93 -10.34
CA LEU A 103 -4.32 -12.15 -10.26
C LEU A 103 -3.12 -12.92 -10.81
N THR A 104 -2.34 -12.26 -11.66
CA THR A 104 -1.14 -12.85 -12.29
C THR A 104 0.08 -12.63 -11.40
N ARG A 105 0.76 -13.76 -11.11
CA ARG A 105 2.04 -13.73 -10.39
C ARG A 105 3.18 -13.51 -11.37
N GLU A 106 4.09 -12.61 -11.02
CA GLU A 106 5.37 -12.46 -11.71
C GLU A 106 6.50 -12.52 -10.70
N LYS A 107 7.69 -12.89 -11.18
CA LYS A 107 8.89 -13.01 -10.36
C LYS A 107 9.37 -11.63 -9.90
N ALA A 108 9.60 -11.49 -8.60
CA ALA A 108 10.26 -10.32 -8.03
C ALA A 108 11.77 -10.30 -8.35
N ALA A 109 12.38 -9.11 -8.29
CA ALA A 109 13.80 -8.94 -8.61
C ALA A 109 14.74 -9.25 -7.42
N ALA A 110 14.28 -9.07 -6.19
CA ALA A 110 15.13 -9.14 -5.00
C ALA A 110 14.59 -10.02 -3.86
N VAL A 111 13.33 -10.47 -3.93
CA VAL A 111 12.69 -11.30 -2.90
C VAL A 111 12.06 -12.56 -3.50
N SER A 112 11.78 -13.57 -2.67
CA SER A 112 11.14 -14.82 -3.09
C SER A 112 9.63 -14.72 -3.27
N ALA A 113 8.99 -13.76 -2.61
CA ALA A 113 7.57 -13.49 -2.77
C ALA A 113 7.28 -12.87 -4.15
N PRO A 114 6.22 -13.34 -4.88
CA PRO A 114 5.93 -12.81 -6.21
C PRO A 114 5.38 -11.38 -6.16
N ILE A 115 5.55 -10.63 -7.24
CA ILE A 115 4.82 -9.40 -7.52
C ILE A 115 3.47 -9.74 -8.19
N ILE A 116 2.54 -8.76 -8.22
CA ILE A 116 1.25 -8.86 -8.91
C ILE A 116 1.31 -7.97 -10.16
N ALA A 117 1.17 -8.58 -11.34
CA ALA A 117 1.29 -7.89 -12.63
C ALA A 117 0.27 -6.77 -12.82
N GLU A 118 -0.95 -6.92 -12.30
CA GLU A 118 -2.03 -5.94 -12.42
C GLU A 118 -1.84 -4.73 -11.49
N CYS A 119 -0.89 -4.79 -10.56
CA CYS A 119 -0.59 -3.67 -9.67
C CYS A 119 0.48 -2.76 -10.31
N PRO A 120 0.21 -1.45 -10.45
CA PRO A 120 1.11 -0.55 -11.16
C PRO A 120 2.42 -0.24 -10.43
N VAL A 121 2.50 -0.57 -9.14
CA VAL A 121 3.72 -0.44 -8.34
C VAL A 121 3.79 -1.59 -7.36
N ASN A 122 4.96 -2.25 -7.31
CA ASN A 122 5.27 -3.33 -6.39
C ASN A 122 6.51 -2.94 -5.60
N ILE A 123 6.48 -3.10 -4.29
CA ILE A 123 7.52 -2.67 -3.35
C ILE A 123 8.07 -3.91 -2.67
N GLU A 124 9.27 -4.33 -3.05
CA GLU A 124 9.93 -5.53 -2.55
C GLU A 124 10.60 -5.25 -1.21
N CYS A 125 10.23 -6.00 -0.19
CA CYS A 125 10.57 -5.74 1.20
C CYS A 125 11.25 -6.92 1.88
N LYS A 126 12.28 -6.63 2.67
CA LYS A 126 12.93 -7.59 3.57
C LYS A 126 12.75 -7.16 5.02
N VAL A 127 12.20 -8.05 5.83
CA VAL A 127 11.97 -7.81 7.27
C VAL A 127 13.31 -7.60 7.97
N ARG A 128 13.42 -6.49 8.69
CA ARG A 128 14.56 -6.17 9.54
C ARG A 128 14.28 -6.32 11.03
N ASP A 129 13.00 -6.13 11.41
CA ASP A 129 12.59 -6.20 12.82
C ASP A 129 11.10 -6.56 12.91
N LYS A 130 10.70 -7.07 14.07
CA LYS A 130 9.31 -7.41 14.38
C LYS A 130 8.95 -6.92 15.79
N ILE A 131 7.90 -6.11 15.86
CA ILE A 131 7.42 -5.50 17.11
C ILE A 131 6.05 -6.06 17.46
N SER A 132 5.93 -6.73 18.60
CA SER A 132 4.66 -7.28 19.08
C SER A 132 3.87 -6.24 19.87
N LEU A 133 2.62 -5.97 19.44
CA LEU A 133 1.74 -4.94 20.01
C LEU A 133 0.40 -5.51 20.54
N GLY A 134 0.37 -6.75 20.97
CA GLY A 134 -0.84 -7.43 21.45
C GLY A 134 -1.54 -8.19 20.32
N THR A 135 -2.66 -7.68 19.76
CA THR A 135 -3.39 -8.38 18.68
C THR A 135 -2.71 -8.35 17.32
N HIS A 136 -1.71 -7.52 17.14
CA HIS A 136 -0.95 -7.38 15.90
C HIS A 136 0.54 -7.31 16.20
N ASP A 137 1.31 -7.89 15.27
CA ASP A 137 2.75 -7.67 15.18
C ASP A 137 3.03 -6.77 13.97
N VAL A 138 3.98 -5.85 14.13
CA VAL A 138 4.46 -4.98 13.06
C VAL A 138 5.75 -5.59 12.50
N PHE A 139 5.73 -5.97 11.24
CA PHE A 139 6.92 -6.30 10.48
C PHE A 139 7.51 -5.01 9.92
N VAL A 140 8.61 -4.57 10.48
CA VAL A 140 9.40 -3.44 9.96
C VAL A 140 10.34 -3.97 8.89
N ALA A 141 10.37 -3.36 7.71
CA ALA A 141 11.10 -3.89 6.57
C ALA A 141 11.87 -2.82 5.79
N ASP A 142 13.04 -3.20 5.31
CA ASP A 142 13.79 -2.43 4.33
C ASP A 142 13.14 -2.58 2.96
N ILE A 143 13.00 -1.47 2.22
CA ILE A 143 12.58 -1.47 0.82
C ILE A 143 13.81 -1.76 -0.04
N LEU A 144 13.85 -2.92 -0.70
CA LEU A 144 14.97 -3.35 -1.51
C LEU A 144 14.87 -2.88 -2.97
N LYS A 145 13.67 -2.99 -3.55
CA LYS A 145 13.36 -2.63 -4.93
C LYS A 145 11.95 -2.09 -5.06
N ILE A 146 11.72 -1.34 -6.13
CA ILE A 146 10.40 -0.88 -6.55
C ILE A 146 10.27 -1.19 -8.04
N ASP A 147 9.26 -1.98 -8.41
CA ASP A 147 8.83 -2.17 -9.78
C ASP A 147 7.70 -1.18 -10.06
N ALA A 148 7.82 -0.41 -11.12
CA ALA A 148 6.81 0.58 -11.48
C ALA A 148 6.45 0.46 -12.96
N ALA A 149 5.15 0.49 -13.25
CA ALA A 149 4.63 0.44 -14.61
C ALA A 149 5.21 1.60 -15.44
N LYS A 150 5.76 1.27 -16.61
CA LYS A 150 6.40 2.25 -17.52
C LYS A 150 5.42 3.34 -17.95
N GLU A 151 4.15 3.01 -18.07
CA GLU A 151 3.05 3.90 -18.42
C GLU A 151 2.82 5.02 -17.39
N LEU A 152 3.30 4.82 -16.17
CA LEU A 152 3.28 5.84 -15.10
C LEU A 152 4.52 6.72 -15.07
N LEU A 153 5.54 6.45 -15.89
CA LEU A 153 6.71 7.31 -15.98
C LEU A 153 6.47 8.44 -17.00
N ASP A 154 6.76 9.68 -16.59
CA ASP A 154 6.75 10.80 -17.51
C ASP A 154 8.06 10.82 -18.34
N GLU A 155 8.13 11.74 -19.34
CA GLU A 155 9.29 11.89 -20.24
C GLU A 155 10.62 12.15 -19.51
N LYS A 156 10.56 12.56 -18.23
CA LYS A 156 11.72 12.81 -17.37
C LYS A 156 12.01 11.65 -16.41
N GLY A 157 11.30 10.53 -16.56
CA GLY A 157 11.42 9.38 -15.68
C GLY A 157 10.79 9.57 -14.28
N ARG A 158 9.96 10.62 -14.07
CA ARG A 158 9.24 10.81 -12.82
C ARG A 158 8.00 9.93 -12.79
N LEU A 159 7.79 9.21 -11.69
CA LEU A 159 6.59 8.42 -11.46
C LEU A 159 5.36 9.33 -11.24
N ALA A 160 4.39 9.24 -12.15
CA ALA A 160 3.12 9.97 -12.09
C ALA A 160 2.04 9.14 -11.38
N LEU A 161 2.25 8.84 -10.10
CA LEU A 161 1.40 7.95 -9.29
C LEU A 161 -0.05 8.45 -9.19
N GLU A 162 -0.28 9.74 -9.37
CA GLU A 162 -1.61 10.36 -9.46
C GLU A 162 -2.48 9.85 -10.62
N LYS A 163 -1.87 9.14 -11.59
CA LYS A 163 -2.57 8.54 -12.74
C LYS A 163 -2.91 7.06 -12.53
N ALA A 164 -2.44 6.47 -11.45
CA ALA A 164 -2.56 5.03 -11.22
C ALA A 164 -3.96 4.56 -10.79
N GLY A 165 -4.88 5.47 -10.44
CA GLY A 165 -6.21 5.11 -9.94
C GLY A 165 -6.17 4.31 -8.64
N LEU A 166 -5.33 4.71 -7.69
CA LEU A 166 -5.15 4.00 -6.43
C LEU A 166 -6.41 4.06 -5.56
N LEU A 167 -6.56 3.04 -4.70
CA LEU A 167 -7.63 2.93 -3.71
C LEU A 167 -7.29 3.66 -2.41
N ALA A 168 -8.35 4.10 -1.72
CA ALA A 168 -8.34 4.48 -0.32
C ALA A 168 -9.36 3.64 0.46
N TYR A 169 -9.06 3.37 1.72
CA TYR A 169 -9.93 2.66 2.65
C TYR A 169 -10.23 3.54 3.86
N ALA A 170 -11.49 3.69 4.21
CA ALA A 170 -11.91 4.45 5.36
C ALA A 170 -13.07 3.77 6.07
N HIS A 171 -12.83 3.33 7.31
CA HIS A 171 -13.86 2.86 8.25
C HIS A 171 -14.82 1.78 7.69
N GLY A 172 -14.29 0.83 6.94
CA GLY A 172 -15.07 -0.28 6.37
C GLY A 172 -15.36 -0.16 4.86
N ASP A 173 -15.18 1.03 4.28
CA ASP A 173 -15.50 1.30 2.89
C ASP A 173 -14.26 1.58 2.03
N TYR A 174 -14.35 1.24 0.73
CA TYR A 174 -13.33 1.53 -0.27
C TYR A 174 -13.73 2.76 -1.09
N PHE A 175 -12.76 3.60 -1.40
CA PHE A 175 -12.95 4.83 -2.17
C PHE A 175 -11.90 4.96 -3.28
N ALA A 176 -12.30 5.57 -4.39
CA ALA A 176 -11.35 6.09 -5.36
C ALA A 176 -10.69 7.36 -4.83
N LEU A 177 -9.44 7.64 -5.24
CA LEU A 177 -8.85 8.94 -5.01
C LEU A 177 -9.54 9.99 -5.88
N GLY A 178 -10.03 11.05 -5.25
CA GLY A 178 -10.74 12.12 -5.93
C GLY A 178 -9.81 13.07 -6.72
N LYS A 179 -10.35 14.22 -7.10
CA LYS A 179 -9.66 15.26 -7.85
C LYS A 179 -8.39 15.72 -7.14
N ARG A 180 -7.28 15.82 -7.89
CA ARG A 180 -6.03 16.42 -7.42
C ARG A 180 -6.25 17.86 -6.96
N LEU A 181 -5.90 18.19 -5.73
CA LEU A 181 -6.09 19.51 -5.12
C LEU A 181 -4.87 20.42 -5.27
N GLY A 182 -3.68 19.84 -5.35
CA GLY A 182 -2.42 20.58 -5.48
C GLY A 182 -1.22 19.65 -5.45
N ASN A 183 -0.03 20.21 -5.49
CA ASN A 183 1.21 19.46 -5.29
C ASN A 183 1.93 20.00 -4.06
N PHE A 184 2.82 19.19 -3.47
CA PHE A 184 3.59 19.59 -2.31
C PHE A 184 4.22 20.97 -2.48
N GLY A 185 4.05 21.85 -1.48
CA GLY A 185 4.56 23.21 -1.49
C GLY A 185 3.75 24.23 -2.31
N PHE A 186 2.58 23.86 -2.91
CA PHE A 186 1.79 24.79 -3.71
C PHE A 186 1.27 26.01 -2.91
N SER A 187 1.02 25.85 -1.62
CA SER A 187 0.48 26.89 -0.75
C SER A 187 1.45 28.03 -0.43
N VAL A 188 2.76 27.74 -0.50
CA VAL A 188 3.83 28.70 -0.18
C VAL A 188 4.57 29.23 -1.43
N ARG A 189 4.12 28.86 -2.62
CA ARG A 189 4.72 29.36 -3.86
C ARG A 189 4.47 30.85 -4.03
N LYS A 190 5.55 31.61 -4.18
CA LYS A 190 5.43 33.03 -4.57
C LYS A 190 4.77 33.12 -5.95
N LYS A 191 3.68 33.91 -6.06
CA LYS A 191 3.11 34.24 -7.38
C LYS A 191 4.18 35.01 -8.16
N ASN A 192 4.67 34.46 -9.25
CA ASN A 192 5.52 35.21 -10.18
C ASN A 192 4.75 36.45 -10.65
N LYS A 193 5.13 37.64 -10.22
CA LYS A 193 4.62 38.89 -10.79
C LYS A 193 4.99 38.83 -12.26
N LYS A 194 4.02 38.64 -13.16
CA LYS A 194 4.20 38.86 -14.59
C LYS A 194 4.81 40.26 -14.75
N ARG A 195 6.08 40.33 -15.19
CA ARG A 195 6.64 41.60 -15.64
C ARG A 195 5.71 42.09 -16.74
N LYS A 196 4.96 43.18 -16.48
CA LYS A 196 4.32 43.96 -17.54
C LYS A 196 5.45 44.45 -18.44
N LYS A 197 5.53 43.94 -19.65
CA LYS A 197 6.33 44.59 -20.72
C LYS A 197 5.62 45.91 -21.04
N HIS A 198 6.29 47.01 -20.75
CA HIS A 198 5.98 48.31 -21.36
C HIS A 198 6.48 48.34 -22.79
#